data_812a7938ab82307d92c7526d029b315b
#
_entry.id   812a7938ab82307d92c7526d029b315b
#
_cell.length_a   1.000
_cell.length_b   1.000
_cell.length_c   1.000
_cell.angle_alpha   90.00
_cell.angle_beta   90.00
_cell.angle_gamma   90.00
#
_symmetry.space_group_name_H-M   'P 1'
#
loop_
_entity.id
_entity.type
_entity.pdbx_description
1 polymer ?
#
loop_
_entity_poly.entity_id
_entity_poly.type
_entity_poly.pdbx_seq_one_letter_code
_entity_poly.pdbx_strand_id
1 'polypeptide(L)'
;MPSKVKLPKPDKQPKSHVRTGDKVIVLSGDNKGKTGTIIKVFVEDQRALVEGDAAVYDTKHVKPNPQAGVEGGRVQRLRPMHLSKLALVDPTTNKATRVRRERTEAGVVRVAKKSGHRFTAVR
;
A
#
# COMPACT_ATOMS: atom_id res chain seq x y z
N MET A 1 31.69 25.19 10.06
CA MET A 1 31.73 23.75 9.80
C MET A 1 30.72 23.40 8.72
N PRO A 2 31.16 22.71 7.70
CA PRO A 2 30.17 22.26 6.73
C PRO A 2 29.16 21.32 7.38
N SER A 3 27.91 21.61 7.17
CA SER A 3 26.84 20.75 7.63
C SER A 3 27.05 19.33 7.06
N LYS A 4 27.07 18.35 7.92
CA LYS A 4 27.17 16.98 7.45
C LYS A 4 25.93 16.63 6.65
N VAL A 5 26.08 16.60 5.34
CA VAL A 5 25.05 16.08 4.46
C VAL A 5 24.98 14.56 4.73
N LYS A 6 23.90 14.13 5.33
CA LYS A 6 23.65 12.69 5.45
C LYS A 6 23.38 12.15 4.05
N LEU A 7 24.38 11.54 3.48
CA LEU A 7 24.18 10.74 2.28
C LEU A 7 23.25 9.59 2.61
N PRO A 8 22.22 9.37 1.78
CA PRO A 8 21.36 8.20 2.01
C PRO A 8 22.21 6.94 1.96
N LYS A 9 22.09 6.12 2.99
CA LYS A 9 22.78 4.84 3.01
C LYS A 9 22.28 3.99 1.85
N PRO A 10 23.16 3.55 0.94
CA PRO A 10 22.70 2.85 -0.26
C PRO A 10 21.99 1.53 0.03
N ASP A 11 22.15 0.98 1.24
CA ASP A 11 21.57 -0.30 1.62
C ASP A 11 20.17 -0.17 2.28
N LYS A 12 19.72 1.04 2.54
CA LYS A 12 18.39 1.25 3.14
C LYS A 12 17.37 1.66 2.08
N GLN A 13 16.86 0.70 1.40
CA GLN A 13 15.72 0.93 0.55
C GLN A 13 14.45 1.07 1.40
N PRO A 14 13.51 1.96 0.99
CA PRO A 14 12.23 2.06 1.65
C PRO A 14 11.57 0.69 1.70
N LYS A 15 10.99 0.35 2.84
CA LYS A 15 10.34 -0.95 3.03
C LYS A 15 8.85 -0.77 3.21
N SER A 16 8.09 -1.71 2.69
CA SER A 16 6.66 -1.75 2.84
C SER A 16 6.26 -3.05 3.53
N HIS A 17 5.33 -2.98 4.48
CA HIS A 17 4.76 -4.16 5.13
C HIS A 17 3.70 -4.84 4.27
N VAL A 18 3.27 -4.19 3.21
CA VAL A 18 2.26 -4.71 2.27
C VAL A 18 2.86 -4.88 0.89
N ARG A 19 2.27 -5.77 0.11
CA ARG A 19 2.66 -6.05 -1.28
C ARG A 19 1.43 -6.12 -2.16
N THR A 20 1.64 -6.03 -3.47
CA THR A 20 0.56 -6.21 -4.46
C THR A 20 -0.14 -7.56 -4.26
N GLY A 21 -1.47 -7.53 -4.24
CA GLY A 21 -2.29 -8.72 -4.03
C GLY A 21 -2.65 -8.99 -2.56
N ASP A 22 -2.09 -8.24 -1.62
CA ASP A 22 -2.42 -8.41 -0.20
C ASP A 22 -3.81 -7.86 0.13
N LYS A 23 -4.52 -8.58 0.99
CA LYS A 23 -5.77 -8.10 1.55
C LYS A 23 -5.48 -7.22 2.76
N VAL A 24 -6.01 -6.01 2.75
CA VAL A 24 -5.75 -5.02 3.80
C VAL A 24 -7.04 -4.46 4.37
N ILE A 25 -6.92 -3.92 5.57
CA ILE A 25 -8.01 -3.19 6.24
C ILE A 25 -7.54 -1.78 6.55
N VAL A 26 -8.43 -0.81 6.42
CA VAL A 26 -8.14 0.59 6.71
C VAL A 26 -8.27 0.84 8.21
N LEU A 27 -7.22 1.40 8.81
CA LEU A 27 -7.14 1.65 10.25
C LEU A 27 -7.74 2.99 10.67
N SER A 28 -7.75 3.97 9.78
CA SER A 28 -8.19 5.32 10.12
C SER A 28 -8.79 6.05 8.92
N GLY A 29 -9.53 7.11 9.19
CA GLY A 29 -10.18 7.94 8.19
C GLY A 29 -11.63 7.53 7.95
N ASP A 30 -12.21 8.06 6.86
CA ASP A 30 -13.63 7.83 6.53
C ASP A 30 -13.93 6.37 6.18
N ASN A 31 -12.92 5.64 5.71
CA ASN A 31 -13.04 4.24 5.31
C ASN A 31 -12.56 3.25 6.38
N LYS A 32 -12.43 3.71 7.63
CA LYS A 32 -11.99 2.86 8.74
C LYS A 32 -12.81 1.58 8.83
N GLY A 33 -12.14 0.45 8.94
CA GLY A 33 -12.76 -0.86 9.03
C GLY A 33 -13.13 -1.51 7.71
N LYS A 34 -13.01 -0.80 6.59
CA LYS A 34 -13.24 -1.36 5.27
C LYS A 34 -12.03 -2.14 4.79
N THR A 35 -12.27 -3.22 4.07
CA THR A 35 -11.23 -4.10 3.53
C THR A 35 -11.08 -3.91 2.02
N GLY A 36 -9.91 -4.20 1.52
CA GLY A 36 -9.63 -4.14 0.10
C GLY A 36 -8.38 -4.92 -0.27
N THR A 37 -8.06 -4.93 -1.55
CA THR A 37 -6.88 -5.62 -2.08
C THR A 37 -5.92 -4.60 -2.67
N ILE A 38 -4.64 -4.76 -2.39
CA ILE A 38 -3.61 -3.87 -2.93
C ILE A 38 -3.38 -4.17 -4.41
N ILE A 39 -3.50 -3.14 -5.23
CA ILE A 39 -3.23 -3.21 -6.67
C ILE A 39 -1.77 -2.87 -6.96
N LYS A 40 -1.27 -1.81 -6.32
CA LYS A 40 0.08 -1.31 -6.56
C LYS A 40 0.61 -0.61 -5.31
N VAL A 41 1.89 -0.78 -5.05
CA VAL A 41 2.57 -0.13 -3.93
C VAL A 41 3.62 0.83 -4.46
N PHE A 42 3.57 2.07 -3.99
CA PHE A 42 4.58 3.09 -4.26
C PHE A 42 5.47 3.20 -3.02
N VAL A 43 6.49 2.37 -2.97
CA VAL A 43 7.34 2.24 -1.79
C VAL A 43 8.07 3.54 -1.45
N GLU A 44 8.53 4.26 -2.45
CA GLU A 44 9.23 5.54 -2.27
C GLU A 44 8.35 6.60 -1.62
N ASP A 45 7.08 6.64 -2.00
CA ASP A 45 6.10 7.58 -1.45
C ASP A 45 5.41 7.04 -0.20
N GLN A 46 5.67 5.79 0.16
CA GLN A 46 5.00 5.09 1.27
C GLN A 46 3.48 5.11 1.12
N ARG A 47 3.01 4.84 -0.09
CA ARG A 47 1.58 4.82 -0.45
C ARG A 47 1.25 3.57 -1.25
N ALA A 48 -0.03 3.22 -1.27
CA ALA A 48 -0.53 2.09 -2.02
C ALA A 48 -1.91 2.37 -2.60
N LEU A 49 -2.19 1.79 -3.77
CA LEU A 49 -3.52 1.80 -4.36
C LEU A 49 -4.28 0.57 -3.86
N VAL A 50 -5.49 0.79 -3.37
CA VAL A 50 -6.36 -0.25 -2.83
C VAL A 50 -7.65 -0.27 -3.63
N GLU A 51 -8.10 -1.46 -4.04
CA GLU A 51 -9.39 -1.65 -4.68
C GLU A 51 -10.37 -2.37 -3.75
N GLY A 52 -11.66 -2.30 -4.05
CA GLY A 52 -12.73 -2.90 -3.26
C GLY A 52 -13.42 -1.89 -2.37
N ASP A 53 -13.95 -2.32 -1.23
CA ASP A 53 -14.72 -1.45 -0.33
C ASP A 53 -13.85 -0.34 0.29
N ALA A 54 -12.57 -0.59 0.44
CA ALA A 54 -11.62 0.38 0.99
C ALA A 54 -11.10 1.37 -0.04
N ALA A 55 -11.52 1.26 -1.30
CA ALA A 55 -11.04 2.13 -2.37
C ALA A 55 -11.44 3.58 -2.13
N VAL A 56 -10.49 4.47 -2.31
CA VAL A 56 -10.72 5.91 -2.24
C VAL A 56 -10.51 6.50 -3.62
N TYR A 57 -11.44 7.34 -4.05
CA TYR A 57 -11.40 7.95 -5.37
C TYR A 57 -11.25 9.46 -5.26
N ASP A 58 -10.39 10.02 -6.11
CA ASP A 58 -10.29 11.44 -6.34
C ASP A 58 -11.01 11.80 -7.63
N THR A 59 -11.68 12.94 -7.63
CA THR A 59 -12.26 13.51 -8.84
C THR A 59 -11.26 14.47 -9.46
N LYS A 60 -10.85 14.18 -10.67
CA LYS A 60 -9.96 15.04 -11.44
C LYS A 60 -10.71 15.73 -12.56
N HIS A 61 -10.51 17.04 -12.66
CA HIS A 61 -10.99 17.82 -13.78
C HIS A 61 -10.02 17.64 -14.96
N VAL A 62 -10.52 17.06 -16.02
CA VAL A 62 -9.73 16.89 -17.25
C VAL A 62 -10.16 17.95 -18.24
N LYS A 63 -9.20 18.75 -18.73
CA LYS A 63 -9.47 19.71 -19.79
C LYS A 63 -9.66 18.98 -21.13
N PRO A 64 -10.64 19.42 -21.97
CA PRO A 64 -10.80 18.83 -23.27
C PRO A 64 -9.55 19.09 -24.12
N ASN A 65 -9.06 18.03 -24.76
CA ASN A 65 -7.96 18.10 -25.70
C ASN A 65 -8.38 17.46 -27.02
N PRO A 66 -8.93 18.23 -27.98
CA PRO A 66 -9.41 17.68 -29.23
C PRO A 66 -8.30 17.04 -30.09
N GLN A 67 -7.05 17.48 -29.94
CA GLN A 67 -5.93 16.88 -30.67
C GLN A 67 -5.59 15.47 -30.22
N ALA A 68 -5.78 15.18 -28.93
CA ALA A 68 -5.56 13.86 -28.36
C ALA A 68 -6.84 13.02 -28.28
N GLY A 69 -7.96 13.51 -28.76
CA GLY A 69 -9.25 12.83 -28.68
C GLY A 69 -9.80 12.72 -27.25
N VAL A 70 -9.34 13.56 -26.34
CA VAL A 70 -9.78 13.55 -24.95
C VAL A 70 -10.95 14.49 -24.75
N GLU A 71 -12.07 13.93 -24.30
CA GLU A 71 -13.22 14.73 -23.88
C GLU A 71 -12.98 15.25 -22.47
N GLY A 72 -13.28 16.53 -22.27
CA GLY A 72 -13.20 17.13 -20.94
C GLY A 72 -14.29 16.59 -20.02
N GLY A 73 -14.03 16.59 -18.72
CA GLY A 73 -15.01 16.18 -17.74
C GLY A 73 -14.38 15.85 -16.39
N ARG A 74 -15.22 15.35 -15.51
CA ARG A 74 -14.79 14.85 -14.21
C ARG A 74 -14.49 13.37 -14.32
N VAL A 75 -13.26 12.99 -13.99
CA VAL A 75 -12.82 11.61 -14.03
C VAL A 75 -12.48 11.18 -12.61
N GLN A 76 -13.02 10.04 -12.18
CA GLN A 76 -12.66 9.44 -10.90
C GLN A 76 -11.41 8.60 -11.07
N ARG A 77 -10.43 8.82 -10.20
CA ARG A 77 -9.19 8.04 -10.15
C ARG A 77 -9.04 7.43 -8.77
N LEU A 78 -8.45 6.25 -8.72
CA LEU A 78 -8.04 5.67 -7.44
C LEU A 78 -6.98 6.56 -6.80
N ARG A 79 -7.22 6.91 -5.56
CA ARG A 79 -6.30 7.72 -4.77
C ARG A 79 -5.37 6.81 -3.95
N PRO A 80 -4.05 7.00 -4.02
CA PRO A 80 -3.15 6.27 -3.16
C PRO A 80 -3.38 6.59 -1.69
N MET A 81 -3.33 5.56 -0.85
CA MET A 81 -3.44 5.71 0.60
C MET A 81 -2.07 5.51 1.24
N HIS A 82 -1.79 6.27 2.29
CA HIS A 82 -0.54 6.11 3.02
C HIS A 82 -0.48 4.73 3.69
N LEU A 83 0.68 4.09 3.68
CA LEU A 83 0.85 2.74 4.21
C LEU A 83 0.54 2.64 5.71
N SER A 84 0.73 3.72 6.47
CA SER A 84 0.40 3.74 7.90
C SER A 84 -1.08 3.56 8.20
N LYS A 85 -1.96 3.84 7.22
CA LYS A 85 -3.40 3.66 7.35
C LYS A 85 -3.85 2.25 7.03
N LEU A 86 -2.97 1.41 6.53
CA LEU A 86 -3.28 0.07 6.07
C LEU A 86 -2.63 -0.97 6.97
N ALA A 87 -3.40 -2.01 7.30
CA ALA A 87 -2.89 -3.18 8.01
C ALA A 87 -3.27 -4.42 7.25
N LEU A 88 -2.41 -5.43 7.29
CA LEU A 88 -2.72 -6.72 6.69
C LEU A 88 -3.86 -7.40 7.45
N VAL A 89 -4.74 -8.05 6.72
CA VAL A 89 -5.81 -8.87 7.29
C VAL A 89 -5.28 -10.28 7.50
N ASP A 90 -5.36 -10.77 8.73
CA ASP A 90 -5.03 -12.15 9.04
C ASP A 90 -6.17 -13.06 8.52
N PRO A 91 -5.90 -13.97 7.60
CA PRO A 91 -6.94 -14.84 7.08
C PRO A 91 -7.52 -15.81 8.11
N THR A 92 -6.79 -16.06 9.20
CA THR A 92 -7.26 -16.93 10.27
C THR A 92 -8.31 -16.26 11.14
N THR A 93 -8.10 -14.98 11.47
CA THR A 93 -8.99 -14.21 12.36
C THR A 93 -9.83 -13.17 11.66
N ASN A 94 -9.54 -12.87 10.40
CA ASN A 94 -10.13 -11.78 9.61
C ASN A 94 -10.02 -10.40 10.27
N LYS A 95 -8.99 -10.21 11.07
CA LYS A 95 -8.70 -8.95 11.76
C LYS A 95 -7.37 -8.38 11.32
N ALA A 96 -7.19 -7.08 11.57
CA ALA A 96 -5.91 -6.43 11.32
C ALA A 96 -4.81 -7.08 12.16
N THR A 97 -3.69 -7.34 11.54
CA THR A 97 -2.54 -7.95 12.21
C THR A 97 -1.25 -7.21 11.88
N ARG A 98 -0.32 -7.25 12.82
CA ARG A 98 1.05 -6.79 12.59
C ARG A 98 1.86 -7.93 12.01
N VAL A 99 2.86 -7.57 11.24
CA VAL A 99 3.71 -8.51 10.51
C VAL A 99 5.14 -8.35 10.99
N ARG A 100 5.79 -9.48 11.25
CA ARG A 100 7.24 -9.53 11.42
C ARG A 100 7.86 -10.21 10.20
N ARG A 101 9.12 -9.93 9.97
CA ARG A 101 9.88 -10.55 8.88
C ARG A 101 10.80 -11.62 9.44
N GLU A 102 10.72 -12.81 8.87
CA GLU A 102 11.62 -13.90 9.18
C GLU A 102 12.49 -14.21 7.96
N ARG A 103 13.78 -14.36 8.17
CA ARG A 103 14.68 -14.81 7.12
C ARG A 103 14.69 -16.32 7.07
N THR A 104 14.40 -16.83 5.89
CA THR A 104 14.49 -18.27 5.60
C THR A 104 15.48 -18.49 4.47
N GLU A 105 15.83 -19.75 4.21
CA GLU A 105 16.72 -20.09 3.08
C GLU A 105 16.16 -19.61 1.73
N ALA A 106 14.85 -19.58 1.61
CA ALA A 106 14.18 -19.12 0.39
C ALA A 106 13.98 -17.60 0.31
N GLY A 107 14.41 -16.84 1.33
CA GLY A 107 14.26 -15.39 1.38
C GLY A 107 13.54 -14.91 2.64
N VAL A 108 12.98 -13.70 2.56
CA VAL A 108 12.27 -13.08 3.68
C VAL A 108 10.78 -13.41 3.59
N VAL A 109 10.23 -13.98 4.65
CA VAL A 109 8.81 -14.30 4.77
C VAL A 109 8.16 -13.37 5.80
N ARG A 110 6.98 -12.88 5.46
CA ARG A 110 6.18 -12.08 6.38
C ARG A 110 5.29 -13.00 7.21
N VAL A 111 5.31 -12.83 8.52
CA VAL A 111 4.56 -13.67 9.46
C VAL A 111 3.69 -12.80 10.34
N ALA A 112 2.42 -13.17 10.48
CA ALA A 112 1.51 -12.49 11.39
C ALA A 112 1.92 -12.75 12.83
N LYS A 113 2.05 -11.69 13.63
CA LYS A 113 2.54 -11.82 15.01
C LYS A 113 1.62 -12.63 15.93
N LYS A 114 0.30 -12.50 15.72
CA LYS A 114 -0.67 -13.15 16.60
C LYS A 114 -0.95 -14.60 16.23
N SER A 115 -1.17 -14.87 14.96
CA SER A 115 -1.58 -16.20 14.50
C SER A 115 -0.43 -17.07 13.98
N GLY A 116 0.71 -16.43 13.67
CA GLY A 116 1.82 -17.13 13.01
C GLY A 116 1.58 -17.43 11.53
N HIS A 117 0.53 -16.89 10.94
CA HIS A 117 0.25 -17.11 9.52
C HIS A 117 1.38 -16.54 8.66
N ARG A 118 1.86 -17.34 7.73
CA ARG A 118 2.90 -16.92 6.78
C ARG A 118 2.26 -16.37 5.51
N PHE A 119 2.53 -15.10 5.24
CA PHE A 119 2.07 -14.48 4.00
C PHE A 119 3.00 -14.88 2.86
N THR A 120 2.39 -15.36 1.78
CA THR A 120 3.14 -15.76 0.60
C THR A 120 3.87 -14.54 0.02
N ALA A 121 5.12 -14.71 -0.37
CA ALA A 121 5.83 -13.67 -1.09
C ALA A 121 5.23 -13.54 -2.49
N VAL A 122 4.47 -12.48 -2.73
CA VAL A 122 3.98 -12.12 -4.05
C VAL A 122 5.04 -11.22 -4.68
N ARG A 123 5.56 -11.63 -5.79
CA ARG A 123 6.50 -10.84 -6.57
C ARG A 123 5.78 -9.89 -7.50
#